data_25fdbadff4547102b8ae66a37eef9558
#
_entry.id   25fdbadff4547102b8ae66a37eef9558
#
_cell.length_a   1.000
_cell.length_b   1.000
_cell.length_c   1.000
_cell.angle_alpha   90.00
_cell.angle_beta   90.00
_cell.angle_gamma   90.00
#
_symmetry.space_group_name_H-M   'P 1'
#
loop_
_entity.id
_entity.type
_entity.pdbx_description
1 polymer ?
#
loop_
_entity_poly.entity_id
_entity_poly.type
_entity_poly.pdbx_seq_one_letter_code
_entity_poly.pdbx_strand_id
1 'polypeptide(L)'
;MDSISQKAQAAELKKKFHGRTWVKSKYIPKYPASVERDYLRLMNHLISEGMRSALQENMAELLEVLRYAETTARTDAKSQKEKNKEKRSLARAVTLGEVAPLLKSVMDKIAAKLESVFGLNELTRRLKLIANANRKLTVKEWKKAISRTLGINILDDFYDGSFYEGILEQWVKDNVDLIKTIPHETLGRMQEVVLKSYLDGKSVTEIAKDIQHEYQVTKSHARLLARDQTGKLNAQIAR
;
A
#
# COMPACT_ATOMS: atom_id res chain seq x y z
N MET A 1 24.95 3.67 -32.09
CA MET A 1 24.87 5.02 -32.69
C MET A 1 26.24 5.55 -32.86
N ASP A 2 26.61 5.97 -34.07
CA ASP A 2 27.94 6.45 -34.37
C ASP A 2 28.23 7.75 -33.63
N SER A 3 29.41 7.83 -32.99
CA SER A 3 29.91 9.01 -32.26
C SER A 3 29.88 10.30 -33.10
N ILE A 4 29.93 10.16 -34.41
CA ILE A 4 29.90 11.25 -35.41
C ILE A 4 28.51 11.89 -35.45
N SER A 5 27.39 11.10 -35.42
CA SER A 5 26.03 11.60 -35.40
C SER A 5 25.71 12.38 -34.13
N GLN A 6 26.22 11.92 -32.98
CA GLN A 6 26.04 12.61 -31.70
C GLN A 6 26.79 13.95 -31.65
N LYS A 7 28.02 14.00 -32.19
CA LYS A 7 28.78 15.24 -32.24
C LYS A 7 28.15 16.26 -33.18
N ALA A 8 27.62 15.83 -34.32
CA ALA A 8 26.92 16.71 -35.27
C ALA A 8 25.63 17.29 -34.63
N GLN A 9 24.84 16.47 -33.98
CA GLN A 9 23.63 16.94 -33.25
C GLN A 9 23.98 17.91 -32.11
N ALA A 10 25.04 17.62 -31.34
CA ALA A 10 25.52 18.51 -30.28
C ALA A 10 25.97 19.86 -30.81
N ALA A 11 26.68 19.89 -31.96
CA ALA A 11 27.12 21.12 -32.61
C ALA A 11 25.92 21.95 -33.12
N GLU A 12 24.93 21.31 -33.73
CA GLU A 12 23.71 21.95 -34.21
C GLU A 12 22.89 22.55 -33.05
N LEU A 13 22.75 21.81 -31.92
CA LEU A 13 22.13 22.32 -30.73
C LEU A 13 22.85 23.51 -30.13
N LYS A 14 24.20 23.44 -30.07
CA LYS A 14 25.03 24.53 -29.58
C LYS A 14 24.85 25.79 -30.40
N LYS A 15 24.78 25.67 -31.74
CA LYS A 15 24.49 26.76 -32.66
C LYS A 15 23.07 27.31 -32.46
N LYS A 16 22.06 26.45 -32.37
CA LYS A 16 20.65 26.81 -32.23
C LYS A 16 20.37 27.56 -30.91
N PHE A 17 21.07 27.24 -29.84
CA PHE A 17 20.87 27.84 -28.52
C PHE A 17 21.99 28.81 -28.10
N HIS A 18 22.77 29.29 -29.06
CA HIS A 18 23.84 30.29 -28.84
C HIS A 18 24.78 29.91 -27.67
N GLY A 19 25.17 28.64 -27.58
CA GLY A 19 26.08 28.15 -26.55
C GLY A 19 25.50 28.04 -25.14
N ARG A 20 24.20 28.27 -24.94
CA ARG A 20 23.53 28.06 -23.63
C ARG A 20 23.59 26.61 -23.21
N THR A 21 23.94 26.38 -21.95
CA THR A 21 24.00 25.03 -21.36
C THR A 21 22.66 24.52 -20.81
N TRP A 22 21.67 25.40 -20.75
CA TRP A 22 20.32 25.08 -20.32
C TRP A 22 19.27 25.77 -21.18
N VAL A 23 18.15 25.11 -21.36
CA VAL A 23 17.00 25.64 -22.10
C VAL A 23 15.75 25.32 -21.30
N LYS A 24 14.91 26.35 -21.09
CA LYS A 24 13.60 26.15 -20.41
C LYS A 24 12.70 25.28 -21.30
N SER A 25 12.17 24.20 -20.74
CA SER A 25 11.23 23.35 -21.46
C SER A 25 9.97 24.13 -21.84
N LYS A 26 9.54 23.99 -23.10
CA LYS A 26 8.26 24.50 -23.63
C LYS A 26 7.12 23.56 -23.35
N TYR A 27 7.40 22.38 -22.84
CA TYR A 27 6.41 21.35 -22.57
C TYR A 27 6.63 20.79 -21.16
N ILE A 28 5.56 20.67 -20.40
CA ILE A 28 5.57 20.04 -19.08
C ILE A 28 5.10 18.60 -19.28
N PRO A 29 5.97 17.58 -18.99
CA PRO A 29 5.57 16.19 -19.06
C PRO A 29 4.35 15.91 -18.18
N LYS A 30 3.40 15.15 -18.72
CA LYS A 30 2.19 14.80 -17.99
C LYS A 30 2.47 13.71 -16.97
N TYR A 31 1.88 13.86 -15.79
CA TYR A 31 1.90 12.85 -14.76
C TYR A 31 1.18 11.56 -15.24
N PRO A 32 1.72 10.35 -14.95
CA PRO A 32 1.16 9.09 -15.42
C PRO A 32 -0.07 8.64 -14.57
N ALA A 33 -1.15 9.43 -14.57
CA ALA A 33 -2.35 9.18 -13.79
C ALA A 33 -3.06 7.84 -14.09
N SER A 34 -2.87 7.28 -15.29
CA SER A 34 -3.38 5.95 -15.62
C SER A 34 -2.67 4.87 -14.82
N VAL A 35 -1.37 4.99 -14.67
CA VAL A 35 -0.52 4.06 -13.90
C VAL A 35 -0.85 4.13 -12.41
N GLU A 36 -1.05 5.33 -11.87
CA GLU A 36 -1.54 5.51 -10.50
C GLU A 36 -2.86 4.79 -10.27
N ARG A 37 -3.80 4.90 -11.22
CA ARG A 37 -5.08 4.19 -11.15
C ARG A 37 -4.92 2.68 -11.19
N ASP A 38 -4.02 2.15 -12.01
CA ASP A 38 -3.78 0.72 -12.10
C ASP A 38 -3.11 0.18 -10.82
N TYR A 39 -2.16 0.93 -10.26
CA TYR A 39 -1.59 0.61 -8.95
C TYR A 39 -2.66 0.68 -7.84
N LEU A 40 -3.50 1.70 -7.83
CA LEU A 40 -4.60 1.82 -6.87
C LEU A 40 -5.62 0.67 -7.01
N ARG A 41 -5.93 0.24 -8.25
CA ARG A 41 -6.80 -0.94 -8.48
C ARG A 41 -6.17 -2.20 -7.90
N LEU A 42 -4.87 -2.41 -8.10
CA LEU A 42 -4.14 -3.53 -7.48
C LEU A 42 -4.27 -3.49 -5.96
N MET A 43 -3.97 -2.35 -5.34
CA MET A 43 -4.06 -2.17 -3.88
C MET A 43 -5.49 -2.38 -3.37
N ASN A 44 -6.49 -1.80 -4.03
CA ASN A 44 -7.89 -1.98 -3.64
C ASN A 44 -8.34 -3.44 -3.78
N HIS A 45 -7.92 -4.14 -4.81
CA HIS A 45 -8.22 -5.56 -4.97
C HIS A 45 -7.63 -6.37 -3.79
N LEU A 46 -6.35 -6.19 -3.51
CA LEU A 46 -5.68 -6.88 -2.42
C LEU A 46 -6.28 -6.57 -1.04
N ILE A 47 -6.54 -5.29 -0.76
CA ILE A 47 -7.11 -4.86 0.53
C ILE A 47 -8.59 -5.20 0.61
N SER A 48 -9.38 -4.91 -0.42
CA SER A 48 -10.83 -5.11 -0.38
C SER A 48 -11.22 -6.59 -0.47
N GLU A 49 -10.58 -7.35 -1.37
CA GLU A 49 -10.88 -8.77 -1.55
C GLU A 49 -10.21 -9.61 -0.47
N GLY A 50 -8.90 -9.38 -0.24
CA GLY A 50 -8.13 -10.14 0.75
C GLY A 50 -8.61 -9.90 2.17
N MET A 51 -8.57 -8.66 2.64
CA MET A 51 -8.94 -8.35 4.04
C MET A 51 -10.43 -8.54 4.29
N ARG A 52 -11.29 -8.16 3.32
CA ARG A 52 -12.73 -8.36 3.47
C ARG A 52 -13.09 -9.83 3.58
N SER A 53 -12.54 -10.69 2.72
CA SER A 53 -12.76 -12.13 2.78
C SER A 53 -12.26 -12.71 4.09
N ALA A 54 -11.02 -12.39 4.47
CA ALA A 54 -10.42 -12.87 5.71
C ALA A 54 -11.21 -12.44 6.97
N LEU A 55 -11.66 -11.18 7.01
CA LEU A 55 -12.49 -10.68 8.11
C LEU A 55 -13.88 -11.31 8.11
N GLN A 56 -14.55 -11.43 6.96
CA GLN A 56 -15.87 -12.03 6.89
C GLN A 56 -15.88 -13.49 7.32
N GLU A 57 -14.90 -14.28 6.92
CA GLU A 57 -14.78 -15.68 7.27
C GLU A 57 -14.50 -15.90 8.77
N ASN A 58 -13.77 -15.00 9.41
CA ASN A 58 -13.34 -15.16 10.80
C ASN A 58 -14.05 -14.22 11.79
N MET A 59 -14.91 -13.30 11.31
CA MET A 59 -15.59 -12.33 12.16
C MET A 59 -16.55 -13.01 13.15
N ALA A 60 -17.25 -14.05 12.74
CA ALA A 60 -18.16 -14.79 13.61
C ALA A 60 -17.41 -15.38 14.81
N GLU A 61 -16.28 -16.06 14.56
CA GLU A 61 -15.43 -16.64 15.60
C GLU A 61 -14.85 -15.55 16.52
N LEU A 62 -14.39 -14.43 15.94
CA LEU A 62 -13.90 -13.28 16.73
C LEU A 62 -14.99 -12.74 17.69
N LEU A 63 -16.20 -12.56 17.18
CA LEU A 63 -17.31 -12.07 17.98
C LEU A 63 -17.75 -13.08 19.05
N GLU A 64 -17.66 -14.38 18.79
CA GLU A 64 -17.91 -15.43 19.79
C GLU A 64 -16.90 -15.39 20.93
N VAL A 65 -15.61 -15.27 20.61
CA VAL A 65 -14.54 -15.13 21.62
C VAL A 65 -14.79 -13.90 22.48
N LEU A 66 -15.17 -12.76 21.90
CA LEU A 66 -15.47 -11.53 22.63
C LEU A 66 -16.73 -11.66 23.50
N ARG A 67 -17.80 -12.35 23.02
CA ARG A 67 -19.00 -12.63 23.80
C ARG A 67 -18.69 -13.55 24.99
N TYR A 68 -17.89 -14.58 24.77
CA TYR A 68 -17.44 -15.45 25.83
C TYR A 68 -16.68 -14.67 26.90
N ALA A 69 -15.71 -13.83 26.50
CA ALA A 69 -15.00 -12.95 27.41
C ALA A 69 -15.91 -12.02 28.21
N GLU A 70 -16.89 -11.40 27.55
CA GLU A 70 -17.84 -10.51 28.22
C GLU A 70 -18.72 -11.25 29.22
N THR A 71 -19.18 -12.47 28.88
CA THR A 71 -20.04 -13.30 29.76
C THR A 71 -19.24 -13.74 30.98
N THR A 72 -18.00 -14.20 30.82
CA THR A 72 -17.13 -14.61 31.92
C THR A 72 -16.85 -13.45 32.86
N ALA A 73 -16.45 -12.28 32.34
CA ALA A 73 -16.20 -11.09 33.13
C ALA A 73 -17.44 -10.61 33.90
N ARG A 74 -18.67 -10.76 33.35
CA ARG A 74 -19.93 -10.43 34.02
C ARG A 74 -20.25 -11.43 35.15
N THR A 75 -19.92 -12.70 34.95
CA THR A 75 -20.14 -13.74 35.96
C THR A 75 -19.24 -13.50 37.16
N ASP A 76 -17.97 -13.23 36.93
CA ASP A 76 -16.99 -12.91 37.96
C ASP A 76 -17.35 -11.64 38.74
N ALA A 77 -17.81 -10.60 38.02
CA ALA A 77 -18.26 -9.35 38.64
C ALA A 77 -19.54 -9.52 39.47
N LYS A 78 -20.45 -10.44 39.09
CA LYS A 78 -21.67 -10.74 39.87
C LYS A 78 -21.38 -11.54 41.14
N SER A 79 -20.41 -12.45 41.11
CA SER A 79 -20.05 -13.26 42.27
C SER A 79 -19.48 -12.40 43.43
N GLN A 80 -18.94 -11.19 43.09
CA GLN A 80 -18.33 -10.29 44.06
C GLN A 80 -19.23 -9.17 44.61
N LYS A 81 -20.56 -9.18 44.32
CA LYS A 81 -21.58 -8.21 44.85
C LYS A 81 -21.20 -6.71 44.74
N GLU A 82 -20.39 -6.28 43.78
CA GLU A 82 -19.86 -4.92 43.77
C GLU A 82 -20.21 -4.10 42.53
N LYS A 83 -20.72 -2.89 42.75
CA LYS A 83 -21.11 -1.88 41.73
C LYS A 83 -19.93 -1.02 41.26
N ASN A 84 -18.70 -1.33 41.62
CA ASN A 84 -17.55 -0.43 41.40
C ASN A 84 -16.98 -0.59 39.98
N LYS A 85 -16.78 0.54 39.26
CA LYS A 85 -16.26 0.60 37.90
C LYS A 85 -14.83 0.03 37.78
N GLU A 86 -14.00 0.26 38.79
CA GLU A 86 -12.62 -0.21 38.84
C GLU A 86 -12.53 -1.76 38.89
N LYS A 87 -13.40 -2.40 39.65
CA LYS A 87 -13.41 -3.85 39.77
C LYS A 87 -13.93 -4.54 38.50
N ARG A 88 -14.87 -3.91 37.78
CA ARG A 88 -15.28 -4.39 36.46
C ARG A 88 -14.14 -4.29 35.44
N SER A 89 -13.32 -3.26 35.50
CA SER A 89 -12.13 -3.11 34.68
C SER A 89 -11.09 -4.19 34.99
N LEU A 90 -10.87 -4.49 36.28
CA LEU A 90 -9.97 -5.53 36.72
C LEU A 90 -10.43 -6.94 36.29
N ALA A 91 -11.72 -7.25 36.47
CA ALA A 91 -12.29 -8.52 36.01
C ALA A 91 -12.13 -8.71 34.50
N ARG A 92 -12.34 -7.66 33.71
CA ARG A 92 -12.09 -7.69 32.26
C ARG A 92 -10.62 -7.92 31.92
N ALA A 93 -9.71 -7.31 32.66
CA ALA A 93 -8.28 -7.50 32.42
C ALA A 93 -7.85 -8.95 32.70
N VAL A 94 -8.37 -9.57 33.77
CA VAL A 94 -8.10 -10.98 34.11
C VAL A 94 -8.69 -11.90 33.03
N THR A 95 -9.96 -11.73 32.69
CA THR A 95 -10.61 -12.52 31.62
C THR A 95 -9.93 -12.35 30.29
N LEU A 96 -9.43 -11.14 29.97
CA LEU A 96 -8.67 -10.90 28.74
C LEU A 96 -7.39 -11.73 28.71
N GLY A 97 -6.70 -11.89 29.84
CA GLY A 97 -5.52 -12.75 29.93
C GLY A 97 -5.83 -14.22 29.60
N GLU A 98 -7.00 -14.71 30.04
CA GLU A 98 -7.44 -16.08 29.75
C GLU A 98 -7.89 -16.27 28.30
N VAL A 99 -8.49 -15.24 27.69
CA VAL A 99 -9.03 -15.27 26.32
C VAL A 99 -8.01 -14.84 25.27
N ALA A 100 -6.91 -14.21 25.66
CA ALA A 100 -5.86 -13.72 24.75
C ALA A 100 -5.33 -14.81 23.79
N PRO A 101 -5.11 -16.06 24.20
CA PRO A 101 -4.67 -17.12 23.28
C PRO A 101 -5.70 -17.42 22.20
N LEU A 102 -7.00 -17.41 22.54
CA LEU A 102 -8.10 -17.62 21.57
C LEU A 102 -8.19 -16.46 20.59
N LEU A 103 -8.10 -15.23 21.08
CA LEU A 103 -8.10 -14.03 20.25
C LEU A 103 -6.93 -14.05 19.28
N LYS A 104 -5.73 -14.41 19.77
CA LYS A 104 -4.53 -14.57 18.95
C LYS A 104 -4.72 -15.63 17.87
N SER A 105 -5.29 -16.79 18.21
CA SER A 105 -5.59 -17.85 17.24
C SER A 105 -6.48 -17.37 16.10
N VAL A 106 -7.51 -16.59 16.39
CA VAL A 106 -8.39 -16.00 15.34
C VAL A 106 -7.61 -14.99 14.48
N MET A 107 -6.81 -14.13 15.10
CA MET A 107 -5.97 -13.17 14.35
C MET A 107 -4.94 -13.85 13.46
N ASP A 108 -4.34 -14.95 13.93
CA ASP A 108 -3.40 -15.75 13.14
C ASP A 108 -4.09 -16.41 11.92
N LYS A 109 -5.34 -16.86 12.06
CA LYS A 109 -6.16 -17.36 10.93
C LYS A 109 -6.42 -16.26 9.90
N ILE A 110 -6.75 -15.07 10.34
CA ILE A 110 -6.95 -13.91 9.47
C ILE A 110 -5.64 -13.57 8.74
N ALA A 111 -4.50 -13.58 9.44
CA ALA A 111 -3.18 -13.34 8.86
C ALA A 111 -2.85 -14.37 7.79
N ALA A 112 -3.01 -15.67 8.08
CA ALA A 112 -2.73 -16.75 7.13
C ALA A 112 -3.61 -16.65 5.86
N LYS A 113 -4.88 -16.28 6.01
CA LYS A 113 -5.77 -16.06 4.88
C LYS A 113 -5.32 -14.88 4.01
N LEU A 114 -4.90 -13.78 4.63
CA LEU A 114 -4.34 -12.63 3.93
C LEU A 114 -3.08 -12.98 3.15
N GLU A 115 -2.15 -13.71 3.75
CA GLU A 115 -0.93 -14.18 3.08
C GLU A 115 -1.27 -15.03 1.85
N SER A 116 -2.29 -15.88 1.91
CA SER A 116 -2.72 -16.70 0.78
C SER A 116 -3.25 -15.88 -0.40
N VAL A 117 -3.92 -14.76 -0.15
CA VAL A 117 -4.45 -13.85 -1.18
C VAL A 117 -3.35 -13.01 -1.82
N PHE A 118 -2.30 -12.68 -1.05
CA PHE A 118 -1.15 -11.89 -1.50
C PHE A 118 -0.07 -12.75 -2.18
N GLY A 119 -0.45 -13.72 -3.01
CA GLY A 119 0.48 -14.60 -3.72
C GLY A 119 1.64 -13.84 -4.37
N LEU A 120 2.87 -14.11 -3.90
CA LEU A 120 4.09 -13.36 -4.24
C LEU A 120 4.32 -13.22 -5.74
N ASN A 121 4.13 -14.31 -6.48
CA ASN A 121 4.40 -14.36 -7.92
C ASN A 121 3.44 -13.46 -8.70
N GLU A 122 2.15 -13.49 -8.38
CA GLU A 122 1.15 -12.68 -9.07
C GLU A 122 1.30 -11.19 -8.72
N LEU A 123 1.57 -10.86 -7.47
CA LEU A 123 1.86 -9.50 -7.03
C LEU A 123 3.07 -8.93 -7.78
N THR A 124 4.18 -9.68 -7.81
CA THR A 124 5.40 -9.30 -8.53
C THR A 124 5.13 -9.10 -10.02
N ARG A 125 4.38 -10.01 -10.65
CA ARG A 125 4.01 -9.90 -12.07
C ARG A 125 3.20 -8.64 -12.36
N ARG A 126 2.20 -8.33 -11.53
CA ARG A 126 1.37 -7.12 -11.70
C ARG A 126 2.16 -5.85 -11.48
N LEU A 127 3.03 -5.81 -10.48
CA LEU A 127 3.91 -4.65 -10.25
C LEU A 127 4.90 -4.43 -11.39
N LYS A 128 5.45 -5.49 -11.99
CA LYS A 128 6.29 -5.38 -13.21
C LYS A 128 5.52 -4.76 -14.38
N LEU A 129 4.25 -5.12 -14.59
CA LEU A 129 3.43 -4.51 -15.63
C LEU A 129 3.19 -3.01 -15.37
N ILE A 130 2.90 -2.64 -14.14
CA ILE A 130 2.69 -1.24 -13.71
C ILE A 130 3.98 -0.44 -13.90
N ALA A 131 5.13 -0.97 -13.47
CA ALA A 131 6.44 -0.33 -13.62
C ALA A 131 6.80 -0.10 -15.10
N ASN A 132 6.61 -1.08 -15.95
CA ASN A 132 6.83 -0.96 -17.39
C ASN A 132 5.87 0.03 -18.07
N ALA A 133 4.60 0.08 -17.65
CA ALA A 133 3.65 1.06 -18.15
C ALA A 133 4.08 2.48 -17.75
N ASN A 134 4.55 2.68 -16.51
CA ASN A 134 5.10 3.96 -16.05
C ASN A 134 6.30 4.36 -16.91
N ARG A 135 7.29 3.48 -17.11
CA ARG A 135 8.45 3.74 -17.96
C ARG A 135 8.02 4.20 -19.36
N LYS A 136 7.16 3.43 -20.02
CA LYS A 136 6.69 3.76 -21.38
C LYS A 136 6.04 5.15 -21.46
N LEU A 137 5.18 5.49 -20.51
CA LEU A 137 4.52 6.80 -20.47
C LEU A 137 5.50 7.93 -20.18
N THR A 138 6.38 7.75 -19.19
CA THR A 138 7.37 8.76 -18.81
C THR A 138 8.32 9.04 -19.96
N VAL A 139 8.89 8.01 -20.60
CA VAL A 139 9.75 8.15 -21.77
C VAL A 139 9.03 8.85 -22.91
N LYS A 140 7.79 8.47 -23.21
CA LYS A 140 6.96 9.13 -24.24
C LYS A 140 6.77 10.63 -23.97
N GLU A 141 6.47 11.00 -22.74
CA GLU A 141 6.29 12.40 -22.35
C GLU A 141 7.62 13.20 -22.40
N TRP A 142 8.72 12.57 -22.00
CA TRP A 142 10.06 13.17 -22.14
C TRP A 142 10.44 13.37 -23.58
N LYS A 143 10.22 12.42 -24.48
CA LYS A 143 10.44 12.58 -25.93
C LYS A 143 9.67 13.78 -26.48
N LYS A 144 8.41 13.94 -26.08
CA LYS A 144 7.62 15.13 -26.46
C LYS A 144 8.21 16.41 -25.91
N ALA A 145 8.67 16.42 -24.66
CA ALA A 145 9.28 17.61 -24.06
C ALA A 145 10.54 18.03 -24.84
N ILE A 146 11.39 17.07 -25.15
CA ILE A 146 12.63 17.31 -25.91
C ILE A 146 12.29 17.77 -27.34
N SER A 147 11.43 17.06 -28.05
CA SER A 147 11.02 17.40 -29.41
C SER A 147 10.42 18.82 -29.48
N ARG A 148 9.53 19.19 -28.57
CA ARG A 148 8.92 20.52 -28.54
C ARG A 148 9.86 21.63 -28.11
N THR A 149 10.84 21.34 -27.27
CA THR A 149 11.77 22.32 -26.72
C THR A 149 12.98 22.53 -27.63
N LEU A 150 13.56 21.43 -28.10
CA LEU A 150 14.79 21.43 -28.86
C LEU A 150 14.56 21.27 -30.37
N GLY A 151 13.38 20.77 -30.78
CA GLY A 151 13.07 20.48 -32.17
C GLY A 151 13.79 19.26 -32.72
N ILE A 152 14.23 18.35 -31.87
CA ILE A 152 14.87 17.08 -32.22
C ILE A 152 13.99 15.90 -31.85
N ASN A 153 13.98 14.90 -32.73
CA ASN A 153 13.33 13.62 -32.44
C ASN A 153 14.40 12.64 -31.92
N ILE A 154 14.22 12.18 -30.71
CA ILE A 154 15.09 11.16 -30.13
C ILE A 154 14.55 9.79 -30.54
N LEU A 155 15.43 8.97 -31.13
CA LEU A 155 15.09 7.62 -31.54
C LEU A 155 14.71 6.73 -30.35
N ASP A 156 13.84 5.75 -30.60
CA ASP A 156 13.30 4.88 -29.55
C ASP A 156 14.38 4.07 -28.85
N ASP A 157 15.41 3.64 -29.58
CA ASP A 157 16.52 2.82 -29.09
C ASP A 157 17.36 3.49 -27.99
N PHE A 158 17.31 4.82 -27.87
CA PHE A 158 18.05 5.56 -26.84
C PHE A 158 17.51 5.32 -25.43
N TYR A 159 16.23 4.93 -25.30
CA TYR A 159 15.54 4.77 -24.01
C TYR A 159 15.08 3.33 -23.72
N ASP A 160 15.42 2.36 -24.56
CA ASP A 160 15.04 0.95 -24.39
C ASP A 160 16.13 0.10 -23.71
N GLY A 161 17.15 0.73 -23.14
CA GLY A 161 18.28 0.01 -22.60
C GLY A 161 18.06 -0.60 -21.22
N SER A 162 18.98 -1.49 -20.86
CA SER A 162 19.17 -2.14 -19.55
C SER A 162 19.28 -1.15 -18.37
N PHE A 163 19.54 0.14 -18.69
CA PHE A 163 19.60 1.21 -17.68
C PHE A 163 18.35 1.30 -16.79
N TYR A 164 17.17 1.09 -17.37
CA TYR A 164 15.94 1.15 -16.57
C TYR A 164 15.61 -0.14 -15.85
N GLU A 165 16.16 -1.28 -16.26
CA GLU A 165 15.84 -2.59 -15.68
C GLU A 165 16.12 -2.62 -14.19
N GLY A 166 17.30 -2.18 -13.75
CA GLY A 166 17.66 -2.12 -12.34
C GLY A 166 16.73 -1.22 -11.52
N ILE A 167 16.34 -0.06 -12.09
CA ILE A 167 15.40 0.87 -11.42
C ILE A 167 14.02 0.20 -11.27
N LEU A 168 13.53 -0.46 -12.32
CA LEU A 168 12.22 -1.11 -12.31
C LEU A 168 12.20 -2.31 -11.38
N GLU A 169 13.26 -3.13 -11.38
CA GLU A 169 13.39 -4.28 -10.49
C GLU A 169 13.45 -3.87 -9.03
N GLN A 170 14.25 -2.86 -8.69
CA GLN A 170 14.34 -2.34 -7.33
C GLN A 170 12.99 -1.78 -6.88
N TRP A 171 12.33 -0.99 -7.72
CA TRP A 171 11.00 -0.46 -7.41
C TRP A 171 9.98 -1.58 -7.18
N VAL A 172 9.99 -2.64 -8.00
CA VAL A 172 9.09 -3.79 -7.83
C VAL A 172 9.36 -4.48 -6.50
N LYS A 173 10.63 -4.72 -6.16
CA LYS A 173 11.03 -5.35 -4.89
C LYS A 173 10.53 -4.52 -3.70
N ASP A 174 10.84 -3.22 -3.68
CA ASP A 174 10.46 -2.32 -2.60
C ASP A 174 8.94 -2.27 -2.42
N ASN A 175 8.19 -2.31 -3.54
CA ASN A 175 6.73 -2.30 -3.48
C ASN A 175 6.12 -3.64 -3.09
N VAL A 176 6.74 -4.77 -3.42
CA VAL A 176 6.34 -6.08 -2.89
C VAL A 176 6.48 -6.09 -1.38
N ASP A 177 7.62 -5.65 -0.88
CA ASP A 177 7.90 -5.62 0.56
C ASP A 177 6.93 -4.65 1.27
N LEU A 178 6.72 -3.46 0.73
CA LEU A 178 5.77 -2.47 1.26
C LEU A 178 4.33 -3.01 1.30
N ILE A 179 3.86 -3.62 0.22
CA ILE A 179 2.48 -4.14 0.15
C ILE A 179 2.26 -5.27 1.15
N LYS A 180 3.26 -6.10 1.40
CA LYS A 180 3.18 -7.18 2.39
C LYS A 180 3.08 -6.69 3.83
N THR A 181 3.65 -5.53 4.16
CA THR A 181 3.56 -4.99 5.53
C THR A 181 2.17 -4.48 5.88
N ILE A 182 1.39 -4.01 4.89
CA ILE A 182 0.08 -3.38 5.11
C ILE A 182 -0.92 -4.28 5.86
N PRO A 183 -1.11 -5.57 5.48
CA PRO A 183 -2.00 -6.46 6.21
C PRO A 183 -1.57 -6.66 7.65
N HIS A 184 -0.27 -6.89 7.90
CA HIS A 184 0.26 -7.12 9.24
C HIS A 184 0.08 -5.90 10.15
N GLU A 185 0.41 -4.70 9.66
CA GLU A 185 0.20 -3.45 10.38
C GLU A 185 -1.28 -3.21 10.67
N THR A 186 -2.15 -3.51 9.71
CA THR A 186 -3.59 -3.32 9.87
C THR A 186 -4.16 -4.29 10.90
N LEU A 187 -3.74 -5.56 10.88
CA LEU A 187 -4.13 -6.55 11.88
C LEU A 187 -3.62 -6.17 13.28
N GLY A 188 -2.38 -5.66 13.38
CA GLY A 188 -1.84 -5.14 14.65
C GLY A 188 -2.74 -4.03 15.23
N ARG A 189 -3.09 -3.03 14.41
CA ARG A 189 -4.00 -1.94 14.85
C ARG A 189 -5.39 -2.48 15.21
N MET A 190 -5.95 -3.39 14.43
CA MET A 190 -7.24 -4.01 14.75
C MET A 190 -7.19 -4.75 16.08
N GLN A 191 -6.12 -5.47 16.36
CA GLN A 191 -5.91 -6.16 17.63
C GLN A 191 -5.86 -5.17 18.80
N GLU A 192 -5.08 -4.09 18.68
CA GLU A 192 -5.00 -3.02 19.68
C GLU A 192 -6.38 -2.38 19.93
N VAL A 193 -7.13 -2.09 18.86
CA VAL A 193 -8.48 -1.53 18.96
C VAL A 193 -9.43 -2.49 19.68
N VAL A 194 -9.39 -3.78 19.36
CA VAL A 194 -10.21 -4.80 20.04
C VAL A 194 -9.88 -4.84 21.53
N LEU A 195 -8.61 -4.95 21.89
CA LEU A 195 -8.17 -5.00 23.28
C LEU A 195 -8.58 -3.74 24.06
N LYS A 196 -8.30 -2.56 23.52
CA LYS A 196 -8.64 -1.29 24.13
C LYS A 196 -10.15 -1.13 24.30
N SER A 197 -10.91 -1.37 23.24
CA SER A 197 -12.38 -1.23 23.26
C SER A 197 -13.03 -2.20 24.23
N TYR A 198 -12.51 -3.42 24.36
CA TYR A 198 -12.97 -4.40 25.35
C TYR A 198 -12.69 -3.92 26.79
N LEU A 199 -11.48 -3.43 27.08
CA LEU A 199 -11.10 -2.88 28.39
C LEU A 199 -11.95 -1.65 28.76
N ASP A 200 -12.22 -0.78 27.78
CA ASP A 200 -13.08 0.40 27.94
C ASP A 200 -14.55 0.06 28.17
N GLY A 201 -14.91 -1.22 27.99
CA GLY A 201 -16.26 -1.71 28.24
C GLY A 201 -17.23 -1.50 27.11
N LYS A 202 -16.76 -1.30 25.89
CA LYS A 202 -17.60 -1.23 24.71
C LYS A 202 -18.30 -2.57 24.47
N SER A 203 -19.50 -2.49 23.89
CA SER A 203 -20.23 -3.68 23.46
C SER A 203 -19.53 -4.35 22.26
N VAL A 204 -19.80 -5.64 22.07
CA VAL A 204 -19.29 -6.43 20.93
C VAL A 204 -19.64 -5.76 19.58
N THR A 205 -20.82 -5.14 19.49
CA THR A 205 -21.27 -4.41 18.29
C THR A 205 -20.45 -3.14 18.04
N GLU A 206 -20.05 -2.42 19.07
CA GLU A 206 -19.19 -1.25 18.97
C GLU A 206 -17.78 -1.67 18.57
N ILE A 207 -17.24 -2.74 19.14
CA ILE A 207 -15.93 -3.30 18.76
C ILE A 207 -15.92 -3.70 17.28
N ALA A 208 -17.00 -4.33 16.79
CA ALA A 208 -17.12 -4.67 15.37
C ALA A 208 -17.11 -3.44 14.45
N LYS A 209 -17.73 -2.32 14.86
CA LYS A 209 -17.68 -1.05 14.13
C LYS A 209 -16.27 -0.44 14.12
N ASP A 210 -15.57 -0.52 15.25
CA ASP A 210 -14.19 -0.02 15.35
C ASP A 210 -13.25 -0.81 14.42
N ILE A 211 -13.39 -2.12 14.32
CA ILE A 211 -12.65 -2.96 13.35
C ILE A 211 -12.95 -2.54 11.91
N GLN A 212 -14.21 -2.28 11.58
CA GLN A 212 -14.58 -1.80 10.25
C GLN A 212 -13.99 -0.43 9.94
N HIS A 213 -13.88 0.44 10.94
CA HIS A 213 -13.23 1.74 10.78
C HIS A 213 -11.75 1.59 10.42
N GLU A 214 -11.00 0.73 11.11
CA GLU A 214 -9.58 0.45 10.78
C GLU A 214 -9.40 -0.06 9.35
N TYR A 215 -10.31 -0.89 8.87
CA TYR A 215 -10.33 -1.31 7.47
C TYR A 215 -10.48 -0.13 6.49
N GLN A 216 -11.36 0.83 6.77
CA GLN A 216 -11.54 2.03 5.92
C GLN A 216 -10.32 2.94 5.93
N VAL A 217 -9.63 3.10 7.07
CA VAL A 217 -8.37 3.84 7.18
C VAL A 217 -7.32 3.21 6.28
N THR A 218 -7.18 1.89 6.30
CA THR A 218 -6.23 1.16 5.44
C THR A 218 -6.51 1.39 3.95
N LYS A 219 -7.79 1.38 3.55
CA LYS A 219 -8.19 1.67 2.16
C LYS A 219 -7.85 3.10 1.73
N SER A 220 -7.98 4.07 2.62
CA SER A 220 -7.60 5.46 2.36
C SER A 220 -6.08 5.60 2.23
N HIS A 221 -5.31 4.92 3.07
CA HIS A 221 -3.86 4.88 3.02
C HIS A 221 -3.34 4.29 1.70
N ALA A 222 -3.97 3.24 1.17
CA ALA A 222 -3.62 2.65 -0.11
C ALA A 222 -3.64 3.66 -1.27
N ARG A 223 -4.56 4.63 -1.25
CA ARG A 223 -4.63 5.69 -2.26
C ARG A 223 -3.42 6.62 -2.20
N LEU A 224 -2.98 6.99 -1.00
CA LEU A 224 -1.80 7.82 -0.80
C LEU A 224 -0.54 7.09 -1.25
N LEU A 225 -0.41 5.81 -0.92
CA LEU A 225 0.69 4.95 -1.37
C LEU A 225 0.75 4.81 -2.89
N ALA A 226 -0.39 4.58 -3.55
CA ALA A 226 -0.44 4.47 -5.01
C ALA A 226 0.10 5.74 -5.68
N ARG A 227 -0.28 6.90 -5.21
CA ARG A 227 0.18 8.20 -5.71
C ARG A 227 1.67 8.41 -5.43
N ASP A 228 2.12 8.15 -4.20
CA ASP A 228 3.52 8.34 -3.78
C ASP A 228 4.46 7.42 -4.58
N GLN A 229 4.16 6.13 -4.66
CA GLN A 229 5.02 5.15 -5.33
C GLN A 229 5.07 5.36 -6.85
N THR A 230 3.94 5.74 -7.47
CA THR A 230 3.92 6.11 -8.90
C THR A 230 4.74 7.38 -9.15
N GLY A 231 4.64 8.37 -8.27
CA GLY A 231 5.40 9.61 -8.35
C GLY A 231 6.91 9.38 -8.19
N LYS A 232 7.32 8.55 -7.24
CA LYS A 232 8.73 8.17 -7.02
C LYS A 232 9.33 7.48 -8.25
N LEU A 233 8.62 6.49 -8.81
CA LEU A 233 9.09 5.79 -10.01
C LEU A 233 9.20 6.76 -11.21
N ASN A 234 8.19 7.61 -11.41
CA ASN A 234 8.21 8.61 -12.46
C ASN A 234 9.43 9.56 -12.33
N ALA A 235 9.74 10.00 -11.12
CA ALA A 235 10.89 10.86 -10.86
C ALA A 235 12.24 10.15 -11.08
N GLN A 236 12.33 8.86 -10.76
CA GLN A 236 13.53 8.05 -10.98
C GLN A 236 13.79 7.82 -12.47
N ILE A 237 12.76 7.56 -13.27
CA ILE A 237 12.87 7.37 -14.73
C ILE A 237 13.19 8.70 -15.44
N ALA A 238 12.77 9.83 -14.87
CA ALA A 238 12.93 11.15 -15.45
C ALA A 238 14.31 11.80 -15.19
N ARG A 239 15.14 11.22 -14.34
CA ARG A 239 16.53 11.65 -14.06
C ARG A 239 17.51 11.09 -15.07
#